data_8d5e45f010496422235f6d5fcf214075
#
_entry.id   8d5e45f010496422235f6d5fcf214075
#
_cell.length_a   1.000
_cell.length_b   1.000
_cell.length_c   1.000
_cell.angle_alpha   90.00
_cell.angle_beta   90.00
_cell.angle_gamma   90.00
#
_symmetry.space_group_name_H-M   'P 1'
#
loop_
_entity.id
_entity.type
_entity.pdbx_description
1 polymer ?
#
loop_
_entity_poly.entity_id
_entity_poly.type
_entity_poly.pdbx_seq_one_letter_code
_entity_poly.pdbx_strand_id
1 'polypeptide(L)'
;MREFDIVVFGATGYTGRLVAAYLARHGGDGLRWALAGRDRGKLEGIRSSLGSLTSPPEILVADASDSKALAALAARTKVVATTVGPFAKHGLPLVGACAAAGTHYADITGEVPFMRRSIDAYDDAAKASGACIVHTCGFDSVPSDLGVFLAAQAMKSRHDRHLGHVRFVCLKASGGFSGGTIASMLNMVDEAAKDRGLAKLLSDPYALSPLRTAEPLAASDGLKPAYAPGLGQWPVPLLLRTATTR
;
A
#
# COMPACT_ATOMS: atom_id res chain seq x y z
N MET A 1 -17.62 -7.61 19.28
CA MET A 1 -17.90 -7.25 17.86
C MET A 1 -17.19 -5.94 17.58
N ARG A 2 -16.50 -5.74 16.43
CA ARG A 2 -15.83 -4.48 16.09
C ARG A 2 -16.88 -3.42 15.76
N GLU A 3 -16.63 -2.18 16.19
CA GLU A 3 -17.53 -1.04 15.98
C GLU A 3 -17.60 -0.64 14.51
N PHE A 4 -16.42 -0.62 13.84
CA PHE A 4 -16.31 -0.27 12.43
C PHE A 4 -15.88 -1.45 11.57
N ASP A 5 -16.34 -1.46 10.33
CA ASP A 5 -15.87 -2.37 9.30
C ASP A 5 -14.55 -1.85 8.71
N ILE A 6 -14.44 -0.52 8.51
CA ILE A 6 -13.23 0.12 7.99
C ILE A 6 -12.98 1.51 8.62
N VAL A 7 -11.72 1.81 8.90
CA VAL A 7 -11.26 3.16 9.27
C VAL A 7 -10.29 3.65 8.19
N VAL A 8 -10.57 4.84 7.63
CA VAL A 8 -9.68 5.54 6.71
C VAL A 8 -8.76 6.46 7.52
N PHE A 9 -7.51 6.06 7.75
CA PHE A 9 -6.53 6.84 8.48
C PHE A 9 -5.72 7.73 7.54
N GLY A 10 -5.70 9.05 7.83
CA GLY A 10 -5.15 10.06 6.93
C GLY A 10 -6.18 10.62 5.94
N ALA A 11 -7.46 10.56 6.30
CA ALA A 11 -8.57 11.00 5.45
C ALA A 11 -8.49 12.46 4.99
N THR A 12 -7.72 13.31 5.67
CA THR A 12 -7.53 14.72 5.29
C THR A 12 -6.47 14.94 4.19
N GLY A 13 -5.67 13.93 3.89
CA GLY A 13 -4.68 13.95 2.81
C GLY A 13 -5.34 13.83 1.42
N TYR A 14 -4.56 14.11 0.36
CA TYR A 14 -5.05 14.03 -1.01
C TYR A 14 -5.69 12.67 -1.32
N THR A 15 -4.94 11.58 -1.17
CA THR A 15 -5.44 10.22 -1.44
C THR A 15 -6.53 9.80 -0.44
N GLY A 16 -6.38 10.16 0.84
CA GLY A 16 -7.39 9.85 1.87
C GLY A 16 -8.78 10.41 1.54
N ARG A 17 -8.86 11.62 0.99
CA ARG A 17 -10.14 12.22 0.51
C ARG A 17 -10.73 11.41 -0.63
N LEU A 18 -9.91 10.94 -1.57
CA LEU A 18 -10.37 10.11 -2.69
C LEU A 18 -10.92 8.76 -2.19
N VAL A 19 -10.24 8.14 -1.23
CA VAL A 19 -10.70 6.90 -0.58
C VAL A 19 -12.04 7.15 0.14
N ALA A 20 -12.14 8.24 0.91
CA ALA A 20 -13.37 8.59 1.59
C ALA A 20 -14.53 8.83 0.60
N ALA A 21 -14.28 9.57 -0.48
CA ALA A 21 -15.26 9.81 -1.52
C ALA A 21 -15.67 8.52 -2.26
N TYR A 22 -14.74 7.59 -2.46
CA TYR A 22 -15.03 6.29 -3.07
C TYR A 22 -15.93 5.44 -2.16
N LEU A 23 -15.60 5.34 -0.88
CA LEU A 23 -16.40 4.59 0.10
C LEU A 23 -17.80 5.19 0.26
N ALA A 24 -17.92 6.52 0.26
CA ALA A 24 -19.21 7.19 0.31
C ALA A 24 -20.13 6.83 -0.87
N ARG A 25 -19.56 6.58 -2.05
CA ARG A 25 -20.31 6.23 -3.27
C ARG A 25 -20.58 4.73 -3.42
N HIS A 26 -19.67 3.89 -2.93
CA HIS A 26 -19.67 2.47 -3.27
C HIS A 26 -19.72 1.54 -2.06
N GLY A 27 -19.60 2.07 -0.83
CA GLY A 27 -19.57 1.25 0.39
C GLY A 27 -20.89 0.60 0.78
N GLY A 28 -22.00 1.08 0.21
CA GLY A 28 -23.35 0.61 0.53
C GLY A 28 -23.89 1.12 1.88
N ASP A 29 -25.19 0.98 2.08
CA ASP A 29 -25.93 1.54 3.24
C ASP A 29 -25.59 0.87 4.58
N GLY A 30 -24.99 -0.31 4.57
CA GLY A 30 -24.64 -1.05 5.78
C GLY A 30 -23.19 -0.88 6.25
N LEU A 31 -22.36 -0.10 5.55
CA LEU A 31 -20.97 0.09 5.89
C LEU A 31 -20.82 0.96 7.16
N ARG A 32 -20.26 0.41 8.21
CA ARG A 32 -19.90 1.14 9.43
C ARG A 32 -18.44 1.56 9.31
N TRP A 33 -18.21 2.85 9.14
CA TRP A 33 -16.87 3.34 8.85
C TRP A 33 -16.56 4.66 9.53
N ALA A 34 -15.27 5.00 9.62
CA ALA A 34 -14.81 6.23 10.22
C ALA A 34 -13.67 6.86 9.40
N LEU A 35 -13.61 8.20 9.48
CA LEU A 35 -12.49 9.01 9.03
C LEU A 35 -11.57 9.28 10.22
N ALA A 36 -10.28 8.99 10.06
CA ALA A 36 -9.33 9.18 11.13
C ALA A 36 -8.15 10.08 10.72
N GLY A 37 -7.64 10.82 11.70
CA GLY A 37 -6.51 11.73 11.55
C GLY A 37 -6.38 12.65 12.76
N ARG A 38 -5.38 13.54 12.75
CA ARG A 38 -5.03 14.37 13.93
C ARG A 38 -5.88 15.64 14.10
N ASP A 39 -6.57 16.10 13.06
CA ASP A 39 -7.28 17.38 13.04
C ASP A 39 -8.77 17.13 12.85
N ARG A 40 -9.56 17.27 13.94
CA ARG A 40 -11.00 17.07 13.96
C ARG A 40 -11.72 17.99 12.97
N GLY A 41 -11.37 19.28 12.93
CA GLY A 41 -12.07 20.26 12.08
C GLY A 41 -11.90 19.94 10.60
N LYS A 42 -10.68 19.51 10.18
CA LYS A 42 -10.46 19.07 8.80
C LYS A 42 -11.23 17.77 8.49
N LEU A 43 -11.32 16.84 9.42
CA LEU A 43 -12.10 15.60 9.25
C LEU A 43 -13.60 15.90 9.11
N GLU A 44 -14.14 16.84 9.91
CA GLU A 44 -15.52 17.31 9.80
C GLU A 44 -15.78 17.98 8.44
N GLY A 45 -14.83 18.79 7.95
CA GLY A 45 -14.90 19.36 6.61
C GLY A 45 -14.93 18.29 5.52
N ILE A 46 -14.12 17.23 5.63
CA ILE A 46 -14.18 16.09 4.68
C ILE A 46 -15.54 15.41 4.77
N ARG A 47 -16.01 15.06 5.98
CA ARG A 47 -17.31 14.41 6.18
C ARG A 47 -18.45 15.22 5.54
N SER A 48 -18.47 16.53 5.76
CA SER A 48 -19.46 17.42 5.18
C SER A 48 -19.41 17.47 3.65
N SER A 49 -18.22 17.32 3.06
CA SER A 49 -18.04 17.31 1.60
C SER A 49 -18.51 16.03 0.91
N LEU A 50 -18.80 14.96 1.66
CA LEU A 50 -19.27 13.68 1.10
C LEU A 50 -20.76 13.71 0.71
N GLY A 51 -21.47 14.78 1.04
CA GLY A 51 -22.92 14.90 0.80
C GLY A 51 -23.77 14.16 1.82
N SER A 52 -25.05 13.99 1.50
CA SER A 52 -25.99 13.27 2.36
C SER A 52 -25.81 11.77 2.17
N LEU A 53 -25.43 11.09 3.23
CA LEU A 53 -25.24 9.63 3.27
C LEU A 53 -26.22 9.01 4.26
N THR A 54 -26.75 7.84 3.93
CA THR A 54 -27.58 7.04 4.85
C THR A 54 -26.75 6.62 6.09
N SER A 55 -25.48 6.30 5.88
CA SER A 55 -24.53 5.94 6.94
C SER A 55 -23.28 6.82 6.84
N PRO A 56 -23.30 8.04 7.40
CA PRO A 56 -22.14 8.93 7.36
C PRO A 56 -21.00 8.37 8.25
N PRO A 57 -19.72 8.61 7.86
CA PRO A 57 -18.60 8.14 8.65
C PRO A 57 -18.51 8.85 10.01
N GLU A 58 -18.10 8.12 11.02
CA GLU A 58 -17.69 8.72 12.29
C GLU A 58 -16.31 9.40 12.18
N ILE A 59 -15.97 10.22 13.17
CA ILE A 59 -14.68 10.91 13.22
C ILE A 59 -13.89 10.40 14.42
N LEU A 60 -12.71 9.88 14.14
CA LEU A 60 -11.73 9.43 15.12
C LEU A 60 -10.50 10.33 15.08
N VAL A 61 -10.18 10.96 16.21
CA VAL A 61 -8.96 11.76 16.32
C VAL A 61 -7.82 10.87 16.81
N ALA A 62 -6.79 10.71 15.98
CA ALA A 62 -5.59 9.98 16.32
C ALA A 62 -4.39 10.58 15.59
N ASP A 63 -3.27 10.74 16.30
CA ASP A 63 -1.98 11.10 15.72
C ASP A 63 -1.16 9.84 15.45
N ALA A 64 -0.41 9.81 14.33
CA ALA A 64 0.43 8.68 13.96
C ALA A 64 1.61 8.44 14.92
N SER A 65 1.94 9.41 15.76
CA SER A 65 2.96 9.30 16.80
C SER A 65 2.42 8.83 18.15
N ASP A 66 1.09 8.80 18.34
CA ASP A 66 0.46 8.36 19.59
C ASP A 66 0.09 6.87 19.55
N SER A 67 0.99 6.04 20.05
CA SER A 67 0.80 4.59 20.08
C SER A 67 -0.46 4.14 20.85
N LYS A 68 -0.90 4.91 21.86
CA LYS A 68 -2.12 4.57 22.63
C LYS A 68 -3.37 4.85 21.78
N ALA A 69 -3.40 6.01 21.10
CA ALA A 69 -4.49 6.34 20.19
C ALA A 69 -4.57 5.35 19.01
N LEU A 70 -3.42 4.93 18.46
CA LEU A 70 -3.36 3.93 17.39
C LEU A 70 -3.86 2.56 17.85
N ALA A 71 -3.48 2.10 19.04
CA ALA A 71 -3.96 0.85 19.62
C ALA A 71 -5.49 0.89 19.85
N ALA A 72 -6.00 1.99 20.41
CA ALA A 72 -7.43 2.19 20.60
C ALA A 72 -8.20 2.20 19.27
N LEU A 73 -7.67 2.85 18.23
CA LEU A 73 -8.24 2.86 16.90
C LEU A 73 -8.27 1.45 16.30
N ALA A 74 -7.14 0.74 16.31
CA ALA A 74 -7.06 -0.61 15.78
C ALA A 74 -8.03 -1.57 16.47
N ALA A 75 -8.21 -1.46 17.79
CA ALA A 75 -9.14 -2.29 18.55
C ALA A 75 -10.62 -2.11 18.14
N ARG A 76 -11.00 -1.00 17.55
CA ARG A 76 -12.40 -0.65 17.20
C ARG A 76 -12.82 -1.06 15.79
N THR A 77 -11.89 -1.41 14.90
CA THR A 77 -12.20 -1.67 13.49
C THR A 77 -11.76 -3.04 13.02
N LYS A 78 -12.39 -3.56 11.99
CA LYS A 78 -11.94 -4.77 11.29
C LYS A 78 -10.75 -4.49 10.39
N VAL A 79 -10.76 -3.34 9.69
CA VAL A 79 -9.73 -2.94 8.72
C VAL A 79 -9.32 -1.50 8.95
N VAL A 80 -8.02 -1.23 8.87
CA VAL A 80 -7.48 0.12 8.71
C VAL A 80 -6.93 0.27 7.30
N ALA A 81 -7.49 1.22 6.54
CA ALA A 81 -6.91 1.69 5.28
C ALA A 81 -6.17 3.01 5.53
N THR A 82 -4.86 3.03 5.37
CA THR A 82 -4.06 4.21 5.68
C THR A 82 -3.39 4.83 4.47
N THR A 83 -3.38 6.16 4.45
CA THR A 83 -2.68 6.98 3.46
C THR A 83 -1.68 7.94 4.11
N VAL A 84 -1.30 7.67 5.37
CA VAL A 84 -0.39 8.53 6.14
C VAL A 84 1.06 8.21 5.80
N GLY A 85 1.66 8.98 4.92
CA GLY A 85 3.09 8.90 4.59
C GLY A 85 3.88 10.12 5.11
N PRO A 86 5.23 10.09 5.07
CA PRO A 86 6.11 8.95 4.72
C PRO A 86 5.95 7.76 5.66
N PHE A 87 5.77 6.57 5.09
CA PHE A 87 5.49 5.36 5.86
C PHE A 87 6.70 4.92 6.69
N ALA A 88 7.91 5.16 6.21
CA ALA A 88 9.14 4.90 6.99
C ALA A 88 9.17 5.65 8.33
N LYS A 89 8.52 6.83 8.39
CA LYS A 89 8.47 7.64 9.62
C LYS A 89 7.26 7.34 10.51
N HIS A 90 6.12 7.04 9.91
CA HIS A 90 4.84 7.04 10.60
C HIS A 90 4.09 5.70 10.56
N GLY A 91 4.52 4.75 9.72
CA GLY A 91 3.76 3.53 9.44
C GLY A 91 3.88 2.45 10.50
N LEU A 92 5.10 2.17 10.99
CA LEU A 92 5.37 1.03 11.87
C LEU A 92 4.50 0.97 13.14
N PRO A 93 4.25 2.07 13.87
CA PRO A 93 3.40 2.01 15.06
C PRO A 93 1.97 1.54 14.77
N LEU A 94 1.40 1.98 13.63
CA LEU A 94 0.06 1.56 13.23
C LEU A 94 0.03 0.09 12.77
N VAL A 95 1.03 -0.36 12.02
CA VAL A 95 1.15 -1.79 11.67
C VAL A 95 1.22 -2.65 12.91
N GLY A 96 2.07 -2.28 13.89
CA GLY A 96 2.18 -3.00 15.16
C GLY A 96 0.88 -3.04 15.94
N ALA A 97 0.14 -1.93 16.02
CA ALA A 97 -1.16 -1.87 16.65
C ALA A 97 -2.19 -2.78 15.96
N CYS A 98 -2.20 -2.80 14.63
CA CYS A 98 -3.09 -3.67 13.85
C CYS A 98 -2.72 -5.15 14.04
N ALA A 99 -1.43 -5.49 13.94
CA ALA A 99 -0.94 -6.85 14.15
C ALA A 99 -1.30 -7.39 15.55
N ALA A 100 -1.10 -6.58 16.59
CA ALA A 100 -1.45 -6.98 17.97
C ALA A 100 -2.95 -7.12 18.20
N ALA A 101 -3.77 -6.29 17.55
CA ALA A 101 -5.22 -6.28 17.71
C ALA A 101 -5.97 -7.31 16.85
N GLY A 102 -5.31 -8.03 15.93
CA GLY A 102 -5.99 -8.86 14.93
C GLY A 102 -6.80 -8.03 13.92
N THR A 103 -6.37 -6.81 13.67
CA THR A 103 -7.01 -5.88 12.74
C THR A 103 -6.29 -5.91 11.39
N HIS A 104 -7.03 -6.04 10.31
CA HIS A 104 -6.43 -6.03 8.98
C HIS A 104 -5.94 -4.62 8.62
N TYR A 105 -4.87 -4.56 7.85
CA TYR A 105 -4.20 -3.32 7.48
C TYR A 105 -3.96 -3.26 5.99
N ALA A 106 -4.21 -2.11 5.38
CA ALA A 106 -3.89 -1.83 3.99
C ALA A 106 -3.29 -0.43 3.84
N ASP A 107 -2.21 -0.29 3.07
CA ASP A 107 -1.59 0.98 2.75
C ASP A 107 -1.27 1.12 1.26
N ILE A 108 -0.77 2.29 0.88
CA ILE A 108 -0.36 2.62 -0.47
C ILE A 108 1.15 2.91 -0.56
N THR A 109 1.95 2.32 0.32
CA THR A 109 3.39 2.58 0.35
C THR A 109 4.10 2.04 -0.91
N GLY A 110 5.14 2.74 -1.35
CA GLY A 110 6.16 2.24 -2.28
C GLY A 110 7.53 2.10 -1.60
N GLU A 111 7.59 2.25 -0.27
CA GLU A 111 8.84 2.31 0.50
C GLU A 111 9.31 0.90 0.90
N VAL A 112 10.11 0.24 0.05
CA VAL A 112 10.65 -1.11 0.28
C VAL A 112 11.28 -1.29 1.67
N PRO A 113 12.06 -0.32 2.20
CA PRO A 113 12.64 -0.46 3.54
C PRO A 113 11.61 -0.48 4.66
N PHE A 114 10.53 0.27 4.52
CA PHE A 114 9.42 0.23 5.46
C PHE A 114 8.73 -1.13 5.46
N MET A 115 8.42 -1.65 4.27
CA MET A 115 7.82 -2.98 4.12
C MET A 115 8.68 -4.07 4.73
N ARG A 116 10.01 -4.05 4.48
CA ARG A 116 10.92 -5.04 5.06
C ARG A 116 10.92 -4.96 6.58
N ARG A 117 11.04 -3.76 7.16
CA ARG A 117 10.97 -3.55 8.61
C ARG A 117 9.63 -3.99 9.21
N SER A 118 8.52 -3.74 8.50
CA SER A 118 7.18 -4.18 8.91
C SER A 118 7.08 -5.70 8.98
N ILE A 119 7.56 -6.41 7.95
CA ILE A 119 7.56 -7.87 7.91
C ILE A 119 8.42 -8.41 9.04
N ASP A 120 9.67 -7.94 9.18
CA ASP A 120 10.61 -8.43 10.19
C ASP A 120 10.10 -8.23 11.63
N ALA A 121 9.37 -7.13 11.87
CA ALA A 121 8.91 -6.81 13.22
C ALA A 121 7.55 -7.42 13.58
N TYR A 122 6.65 -7.65 12.62
CA TYR A 122 5.25 -7.90 12.92
C TYR A 122 4.61 -9.10 12.21
N ASP A 123 5.32 -9.82 11.34
CA ASP A 123 4.75 -10.97 10.62
C ASP A 123 4.25 -12.07 11.57
N ASP A 124 5.06 -12.41 12.58
CA ASP A 124 4.68 -13.43 13.57
C ASP A 124 3.50 -13.00 14.43
N ALA A 125 3.47 -11.73 14.87
CA ALA A 125 2.36 -11.19 15.64
C ALA A 125 1.07 -11.14 14.79
N ALA A 126 1.16 -10.76 13.53
CA ALA A 126 0.03 -10.75 12.61
C ALA A 126 -0.52 -12.16 12.38
N LYS A 127 0.34 -13.16 12.15
CA LYS A 127 -0.05 -14.55 12.04
C LYS A 127 -0.73 -15.07 13.30
N ALA A 128 -0.18 -14.76 14.46
CA ALA A 128 -0.74 -15.21 15.76
C ALA A 128 -2.12 -14.60 16.04
N SER A 129 -2.36 -13.35 15.66
CA SER A 129 -3.63 -12.64 15.87
C SER A 129 -4.66 -12.85 14.77
N GLY A 130 -4.25 -13.37 13.60
CA GLY A 130 -5.08 -13.47 12.39
C GLY A 130 -5.19 -12.15 11.62
N ALA A 131 -4.36 -11.14 11.92
CA ALA A 131 -4.31 -9.90 11.15
C ALA A 131 -3.73 -10.16 9.75
N CYS A 132 -4.35 -9.57 8.72
CA CYS A 132 -3.81 -9.53 7.37
C CYS A 132 -3.20 -8.14 7.13
N ILE A 133 -1.88 -8.07 6.94
CA ILE A 133 -1.16 -6.83 6.70
C ILE A 133 -0.78 -6.80 5.21
N VAL A 134 -1.37 -5.85 4.46
CA VAL A 134 -1.15 -5.73 3.01
C VAL A 134 -0.58 -4.36 2.69
N HIS A 135 0.63 -4.33 2.19
CA HIS A 135 1.29 -3.13 1.70
C HIS A 135 1.00 -2.93 0.21
N THR A 136 1.28 -1.74 -0.31
CA THR A 136 1.24 -1.42 -1.75
C THR A 136 -0.14 -1.60 -2.41
N CYS A 137 -1.23 -1.29 -1.72
CA CYS A 137 -2.60 -1.39 -2.26
C CYS A 137 -2.98 -0.21 -3.21
N GLY A 138 -1.99 0.49 -3.76
CA GLY A 138 -2.20 1.60 -4.69
C GLY A 138 -2.22 1.17 -6.15
N PHE A 139 -2.60 2.11 -7.03
CA PHE A 139 -2.62 1.92 -8.49
C PHE A 139 -1.26 1.51 -9.06
N ASP A 140 -0.17 1.97 -8.45
CA ASP A 140 1.19 1.67 -8.90
C ASP A 140 1.52 0.17 -8.87
N SER A 141 0.86 -0.58 -7.99
CA SER A 141 1.17 -1.99 -7.71
C SER A 141 0.04 -2.94 -8.08
N VAL A 142 -1.19 -2.65 -7.64
CA VAL A 142 -2.33 -3.58 -7.76
C VAL A 142 -2.62 -4.03 -9.21
N PRO A 143 -2.65 -3.16 -10.24
CA PRO A 143 -2.91 -3.61 -11.61
C PRO A 143 -1.83 -4.53 -12.18
N SER A 144 -0.55 -4.27 -11.86
CA SER A 144 0.55 -5.11 -12.32
C SER A 144 0.59 -6.45 -11.60
N ASP A 145 0.39 -6.48 -10.29
CA ASP A 145 0.38 -7.69 -9.47
C ASP A 145 -0.78 -8.60 -9.85
N LEU A 146 -2.01 -8.09 -9.81
CA LEU A 146 -3.20 -8.86 -10.21
C LEU A 146 -3.19 -9.25 -11.69
N GLY A 147 -2.63 -8.41 -12.56
CA GLY A 147 -2.48 -8.74 -13.98
C GLY A 147 -1.57 -9.95 -14.20
N VAL A 148 -0.45 -10.02 -13.49
CA VAL A 148 0.46 -11.19 -13.52
C VAL A 148 -0.23 -12.43 -12.92
N PHE A 149 -0.92 -12.27 -11.80
CA PHE A 149 -1.67 -13.36 -11.17
C PHE A 149 -2.73 -13.96 -12.12
N LEU A 150 -3.56 -13.12 -12.74
CA LEU A 150 -4.58 -13.58 -13.69
C LEU A 150 -3.95 -14.24 -14.93
N ALA A 151 -2.85 -13.71 -15.45
CA ALA A 151 -2.12 -14.32 -16.56
C ALA A 151 -1.56 -15.69 -16.16
N ALA A 152 -1.01 -15.82 -14.94
CA ALA A 152 -0.52 -17.10 -14.43
C ALA A 152 -1.64 -18.13 -14.29
N GLN A 153 -2.79 -17.74 -13.76
CA GLN A 153 -3.96 -18.61 -13.66
C GLN A 153 -4.46 -19.05 -15.05
N ALA A 154 -4.53 -18.13 -16.00
CA ALA A 154 -4.96 -18.44 -17.36
C ALA A 154 -3.99 -19.41 -18.07
N MET A 155 -2.68 -19.22 -17.92
CA MET A 155 -1.67 -20.15 -18.45
C MET A 155 -1.79 -21.53 -17.83
N LYS A 156 -1.94 -21.61 -16.50
CA LYS A 156 -2.10 -22.91 -15.82
C LYS A 156 -3.39 -23.60 -16.24
N SER A 157 -4.53 -22.89 -16.27
CA SER A 157 -5.83 -23.50 -16.56
C SER A 157 -6.01 -23.90 -18.01
N ARG A 158 -5.46 -23.11 -18.96
CA ARG A 158 -5.67 -23.35 -20.41
C ARG A 158 -4.60 -24.22 -21.05
N HIS A 159 -3.37 -24.17 -20.53
CA HIS A 159 -2.21 -24.77 -21.17
C HIS A 159 -1.41 -25.70 -20.25
N ASP A 160 -1.81 -25.84 -18.98
CA ASP A 160 -1.08 -26.57 -17.93
C ASP A 160 0.41 -26.18 -17.85
N ARG A 161 0.69 -24.91 -18.04
CA ARG A 161 2.07 -24.34 -18.02
C ARG A 161 2.18 -23.18 -17.05
N HIS A 162 3.40 -22.95 -16.57
CA HIS A 162 3.74 -21.75 -15.80
C HIS A 162 4.13 -20.61 -16.74
N LEU A 163 3.97 -19.37 -16.24
CA LEU A 163 4.50 -18.20 -16.95
C LEU A 163 6.04 -18.26 -16.97
N GLY A 164 6.64 -18.01 -18.13
CA GLY A 164 8.08 -17.83 -18.25
C GLY A 164 8.47 -16.38 -18.08
N HIS A 165 8.20 -15.55 -19.08
CA HIS A 165 8.53 -14.14 -19.09
C HIS A 165 7.26 -13.30 -19.13
N VAL A 166 7.16 -12.31 -18.24
CA VAL A 166 6.02 -11.37 -18.17
C VAL A 166 6.53 -9.96 -18.39
N ARG A 167 5.85 -9.22 -19.26
CA ARG A 167 6.11 -7.80 -19.47
C ARG A 167 4.82 -7.01 -19.22
N PHE A 168 4.84 -6.15 -18.22
CA PHE A 168 3.78 -5.18 -17.99
C PHE A 168 4.10 -3.87 -18.70
N VAL A 169 3.16 -3.32 -19.44
CA VAL A 169 3.33 -2.07 -20.17
C VAL A 169 2.18 -1.12 -19.86
N CYS A 170 2.49 0.05 -19.31
CA CYS A 170 1.53 1.12 -19.13
C CYS A 170 1.40 1.91 -20.44
N LEU A 171 0.27 1.80 -21.14
CA LEU A 171 0.06 2.45 -22.44
C LEU A 171 -0.22 3.95 -22.31
N LYS A 172 -0.88 4.37 -21.22
CA LYS A 172 -1.23 5.77 -21.00
C LYS A 172 -1.29 6.05 -19.51
N ALA A 173 -0.63 7.10 -19.08
CA ALA A 173 -0.74 7.64 -17.74
C ALA A 173 -0.96 9.16 -17.83
N SER A 174 -1.81 9.70 -16.97
CA SER A 174 -2.02 11.14 -16.84
C SER A 174 -2.09 11.51 -15.37
N GLY A 175 -1.55 12.67 -15.03
CA GLY A 175 -1.44 13.15 -13.65
C GLY A 175 0.02 13.37 -13.25
N GLY A 176 0.22 13.67 -11.97
CA GLY A 176 1.53 13.91 -11.36
C GLY A 176 1.67 13.17 -10.04
N PHE A 177 2.82 13.37 -9.40
CA PHE A 177 3.05 12.84 -8.06
C PHE A 177 2.34 13.68 -7.01
N SER A 178 1.74 13.02 -6.02
CA SER A 178 1.19 13.72 -4.85
C SER A 178 2.34 14.27 -3.98
N GLY A 179 2.05 15.29 -3.18
CA GLY A 179 3.03 15.81 -2.22
C GLY A 179 3.55 14.74 -1.26
N GLY A 180 2.72 13.78 -0.88
CA GLY A 180 3.12 12.61 -0.08
C GLY A 180 4.12 11.71 -0.80
N THR A 181 3.90 11.43 -2.08
CA THR A 181 4.81 10.63 -2.92
C THR A 181 6.19 11.30 -3.01
N ILE A 182 6.21 12.61 -3.29
CA ILE A 182 7.46 13.38 -3.36
C ILE A 182 8.19 13.35 -2.00
N ALA A 183 7.48 13.56 -0.90
CA ALA A 183 8.05 13.51 0.43
C ALA A 183 8.66 12.13 0.77
N SER A 184 7.98 11.04 0.41
CA SER A 184 8.51 9.68 0.59
C SER A 184 9.76 9.42 -0.26
N MET A 185 9.77 9.86 -1.52
CA MET A 185 10.93 9.72 -2.40
C MET A 185 12.15 10.47 -1.86
N LEU A 186 11.98 11.73 -1.47
CA LEU A 186 13.06 12.55 -0.89
C LEU A 186 13.58 11.93 0.40
N ASN A 187 12.69 11.45 1.26
CA ASN A 187 13.08 10.78 2.50
C ASN A 187 13.90 9.50 2.23
N MET A 188 13.50 8.66 1.27
CA MET A 188 14.25 7.45 0.91
C MET A 188 15.64 7.77 0.39
N VAL A 189 15.78 8.80 -0.46
CA VAL A 189 17.09 9.23 -0.97
C VAL A 189 17.98 9.73 0.18
N ASP A 190 17.45 10.56 1.07
CA ASP A 190 18.17 11.09 2.21
C ASP A 190 18.61 10.02 3.20
N GLU A 191 17.75 9.04 3.50
CA GLU A 191 18.10 7.89 4.35
C GLU A 191 19.13 6.97 3.68
N ALA A 192 18.99 6.66 2.38
CA ALA A 192 19.92 5.81 1.66
C ALA A 192 21.33 6.43 1.54
N ALA A 193 21.41 7.76 1.48
CA ALA A 193 22.69 8.47 1.48
C ALA A 193 23.45 8.33 2.83
N LYS A 194 22.72 8.11 3.91
CA LYS A 194 23.26 8.00 5.27
C LYS A 194 23.51 6.56 5.71
N ASP A 195 22.80 5.60 5.11
CA ASP A 195 22.86 4.19 5.48
C ASP A 195 23.17 3.28 4.27
N ARG A 196 24.38 2.71 4.24
CA ARG A 196 24.81 1.77 3.19
C ARG A 196 23.99 0.47 3.18
N GLY A 197 23.48 0.03 4.34
CA GLY A 197 22.62 -1.14 4.44
C GLY A 197 21.30 -0.91 3.74
N LEU A 198 20.74 0.29 3.91
CA LEU A 198 19.52 0.72 3.23
C LEU A 198 19.73 0.85 1.72
N ALA A 199 20.85 1.41 1.29
CA ALA A 199 21.20 1.50 -0.13
C ALA A 199 21.28 0.09 -0.78
N LYS A 200 21.89 -0.87 -0.07
CA LYS A 200 21.96 -2.28 -0.51
C LYS A 200 20.56 -2.90 -0.58
N LEU A 201 19.70 -2.68 0.41
CA LEU A 201 18.33 -3.17 0.42
C LEU A 201 17.52 -2.62 -0.76
N LEU A 202 17.67 -1.33 -1.07
CA LEU A 202 17.00 -0.70 -2.21
C LEU A 202 17.49 -1.22 -3.57
N SER A 203 18.72 -1.70 -3.65
CA SER A 203 19.29 -2.30 -4.86
C SER A 203 18.94 -3.79 -5.02
N ASP A 204 18.49 -4.46 -3.96
CA ASP A 204 18.11 -5.88 -4.00
C ASP A 204 16.71 -6.07 -4.59
N PRO A 205 16.56 -6.69 -5.79
CA PRO A 205 15.25 -6.94 -6.37
C PRO A 205 14.40 -7.95 -5.58
N TYR A 206 15.01 -8.71 -4.69
CA TYR A 206 14.36 -9.73 -3.86
C TYR A 206 14.25 -9.33 -2.38
N ALA A 207 14.43 -8.05 -2.06
CA ALA A 207 14.41 -7.54 -0.69
C ALA A 207 13.15 -7.94 0.11
N LEU A 208 12.02 -8.12 -0.56
CA LEU A 208 10.74 -8.49 0.06
C LEU A 208 10.37 -9.97 -0.12
N SER A 209 11.17 -10.73 -0.87
CA SER A 209 10.89 -12.16 -1.08
C SER A 209 11.22 -12.99 0.16
N PRO A 210 10.32 -13.88 0.61
CA PRO A 210 10.63 -14.84 1.66
C PRO A 210 11.62 -15.91 1.20
N LEU A 211 11.67 -16.17 -0.11
CA LEU A 211 12.54 -17.15 -0.72
C LEU A 211 13.73 -16.41 -1.37
N ARG A 212 14.85 -16.35 -0.66
CA ARG A 212 16.14 -15.99 -1.27
C ARG A 212 16.67 -17.23 -1.97
N THR A 213 16.40 -17.37 -3.25
CA THR A 213 17.07 -18.40 -4.07
C THR A 213 18.55 -18.03 -4.20
N ALA A 214 19.42 -19.04 -4.07
CA ALA A 214 20.89 -18.87 -4.21
C ALA A 214 21.30 -18.40 -5.61
N GLU A 215 20.44 -18.56 -6.62
CA GLU A 215 20.62 -18.01 -7.95
C GLU A 215 19.71 -16.81 -8.14
N PRO A 216 20.25 -15.60 -8.34
CA PRO A 216 19.46 -14.47 -8.78
C PRO A 216 18.89 -14.84 -10.15
N LEU A 217 17.59 -15.07 -10.22
CA LEU A 217 16.87 -15.08 -11.51
C LEU A 217 17.29 -13.81 -12.22
N ALA A 218 17.80 -13.93 -13.44
CA ALA A 218 18.33 -12.82 -14.21
C ALA A 218 17.44 -11.60 -14.03
N ALA A 219 17.95 -10.56 -13.39
CA ALA A 219 17.22 -9.32 -13.19
C ALA A 219 16.81 -8.87 -14.58
N SER A 220 15.52 -8.77 -14.81
CA SER A 220 15.04 -8.37 -16.10
C SER A 220 15.70 -7.04 -16.51
N ASP A 221 16.14 -6.91 -17.73
CA ASP A 221 16.64 -5.66 -18.33
C ASP A 221 15.56 -4.55 -18.41
N GLY A 222 14.55 -4.63 -17.54
CA GLY A 222 13.40 -3.76 -17.50
C GLY A 222 13.69 -2.27 -17.28
N LEU A 223 14.95 -1.93 -17.00
CA LEU A 223 15.40 -0.54 -16.87
C LEU A 223 15.96 0.04 -18.19
N LYS A 224 16.10 -0.76 -19.23
CA LYS A 224 16.58 -0.27 -20.53
C LYS A 224 15.39 -0.03 -21.46
N PRO A 225 15.31 1.13 -22.15
CA PRO A 225 14.35 1.32 -23.22
C PRO A 225 14.54 0.22 -24.26
N ALA A 226 13.47 -0.47 -24.60
CA ALA A 226 13.51 -1.51 -25.63
C ALA A 226 12.29 -1.36 -26.53
N TYR A 227 12.49 -1.51 -27.84
CA TYR A 227 11.37 -1.46 -28.77
C TYR A 227 10.39 -2.61 -28.52
N ALA A 228 9.10 -2.30 -28.43
CA ALA A 228 8.04 -3.27 -28.27
C ALA A 228 7.30 -3.44 -29.63
N PRO A 229 7.62 -4.46 -30.44
CA PRO A 229 7.06 -4.61 -31.79
C PRO A 229 5.53 -4.66 -31.82
N GLY A 230 4.92 -5.33 -30.84
CA GLY A 230 3.46 -5.42 -30.73
C GLY A 230 2.75 -4.12 -30.40
N LEU A 231 3.49 -3.08 -29.95
CA LEU A 231 2.95 -1.77 -29.60
C LEU A 231 3.40 -0.68 -30.58
N GLY A 232 4.38 -0.96 -31.45
CA GLY A 232 4.96 0.03 -32.35
C GLY A 232 5.66 1.20 -31.67
N GLN A 233 6.10 1.04 -30.41
CA GLN A 233 6.62 2.12 -29.56
C GLN A 233 7.85 1.69 -28.75
N TRP A 234 8.60 2.71 -28.30
CA TRP A 234 9.68 2.57 -27.34
C TRP A 234 9.16 2.89 -25.94
N PRO A 235 8.76 1.91 -25.10
CA PRO A 235 8.38 2.18 -23.73
C PRO A 235 9.57 2.69 -22.93
N VAL A 236 9.34 3.77 -22.20
CA VAL A 236 10.31 4.26 -21.22
C VAL A 236 10.12 3.43 -19.93
N PRO A 237 11.19 2.83 -19.40
CA PRO A 237 11.09 2.09 -18.15
C PRO A 237 10.71 3.03 -17.00
N LEU A 238 9.65 2.71 -16.29
CA LEU A 238 9.27 3.38 -15.06
C LEU A 238 9.83 2.57 -13.89
N LEU A 239 10.63 3.21 -13.04
CA LEU A 239 11.17 2.64 -11.81
C LEU A 239 10.10 2.53 -10.72
N LEU A 240 9.07 1.74 -10.95
CA LEU A 240 8.12 1.32 -9.92
C LEU A 240 8.40 -0.15 -9.62
N ARG A 241 9.07 -0.41 -8.49
CA ARG A 241 9.23 -1.78 -7.99
C ARG A 241 7.97 -2.16 -7.25
N THR A 242 7.24 -3.09 -7.79
CA THR A 242 6.18 -3.79 -7.08
C THR A 242 6.79 -5.02 -6.41
N ALA A 243 6.36 -5.31 -5.19
CA ALA A 243 6.67 -6.58 -4.56
C ALA A 243 5.85 -7.65 -5.27
N THR A 244 6.43 -8.32 -6.24
CA THR A 244 5.85 -9.55 -6.76
C THR A 244 6.09 -10.66 -5.75
N THR A 245 5.07 -10.98 -4.97
CA THR A 245 5.00 -12.24 -4.24
C THR A 245 4.79 -13.37 -5.24
N ARG A 246 5.62 -14.40 -5.16
CA ARG A 246 5.39 -15.69 -5.84
C ARG A 246 4.48 -16.55 -5.00
#